data_6335d4c72b93c992c9eee97793237624
#
_entry.id   6335d4c72b93c992c9eee97793237624
#
_cell.length_a   1.000
_cell.length_b   1.000
_cell.length_c   1.000
_cell.angle_alpha   90.00
_cell.angle_beta   90.00
_cell.angle_gamma   90.00
#
_symmetry.space_group_name_H-M   'P 1'
#
loop_
_entity.id
_entity.type
_entity.pdbx_description
1 polymer ?
#
loop_
_entity_poly.entity_id
_entity_poly.type
_entity_poly.pdbx_seq_one_letter_code
_entity_poly.pdbx_strand_id
1 'polypeptide(L)'
;MTDTNKVLIVDDELDICYLLSGMLKQRNFLTGFVNTLSDAVIALQNDAPAILFLDNHLPDGYGLDFIPYIKKNYPEVKVIMITAHDGTVERKQAYEGGVDLFVAKPLNRKMINDAIDKLYSPDATMVAFS
;
A
#
# COMPACT_ATOMS: atom_id res chain seq x y z
N MET A 1 14.36 12.11 2.36
CA MET A 1 13.05 12.73 2.12
C MET A 1 12.16 11.81 1.32
N THR A 2 10.91 11.65 1.72
CA THR A 2 9.95 10.82 1.01
C THR A 2 9.47 11.52 -0.24
N ASP A 3 9.48 10.82 -1.37
CA ASP A 3 8.96 11.34 -2.62
C ASP A 3 7.42 11.32 -2.55
N THR A 4 6.79 12.50 -2.62
CA THR A 4 5.35 12.64 -2.37
C THR A 4 4.47 12.08 -3.48
N ASN A 5 5.04 11.76 -4.65
CA ASN A 5 4.26 11.19 -5.74
C ASN A 5 4.75 9.80 -6.17
N LYS A 6 5.58 9.16 -5.36
CA LYS A 6 6.07 7.83 -5.68
C LYS A 6 5.28 6.76 -4.95
N VAL A 7 4.94 5.69 -5.66
CA VAL A 7 4.23 4.54 -5.11
C VAL A 7 5.03 3.27 -5.40
N LEU A 8 5.23 2.47 -4.37
CA LEU A 8 5.83 1.15 -4.50
C LEU A 8 4.75 0.09 -4.33
N ILE A 9 4.72 -0.88 -5.22
CA ILE A 9 3.78 -2.01 -5.17
C ILE A 9 4.59 -3.26 -4.84
N VAL A 10 4.17 -3.98 -3.80
CA VAL A 10 4.80 -5.23 -3.39
C VAL A 10 3.78 -6.35 -3.55
N ASP A 11 3.87 -7.08 -4.65
CA ASP A 11 2.93 -8.15 -4.99
C ASP A 11 3.62 -9.10 -5.96
N ASP A 12 3.48 -10.40 -5.76
CA ASP A 12 4.13 -11.38 -6.63
C ASP A 12 3.32 -11.68 -7.90
N GLU A 13 2.09 -11.17 -8.00
CA GLU A 13 1.26 -11.32 -9.18
C GLU A 13 1.51 -10.16 -10.14
N LEU A 14 2.17 -10.44 -11.26
CA LEU A 14 2.52 -9.40 -12.23
C LEU A 14 1.30 -8.68 -12.80
N ASP A 15 0.19 -9.42 -12.97
CA ASP A 15 -1.05 -8.82 -13.47
C ASP A 15 -1.55 -7.72 -12.53
N ILE A 16 -1.45 -7.95 -11.24
CA ILE A 16 -1.83 -6.94 -10.24
C ILE A 16 -0.88 -5.74 -10.31
N CYS A 17 0.40 -5.99 -10.43
CA CYS A 17 1.40 -4.92 -10.54
C CYS A 17 1.11 -4.02 -11.74
N TYR A 18 0.83 -4.60 -12.90
CA TYR A 18 0.55 -3.83 -14.10
C TYR A 18 -0.78 -3.09 -14.02
N LEU A 19 -1.81 -3.76 -13.53
CA LEU A 19 -3.13 -3.15 -13.37
C LEU A 19 -3.05 -1.94 -12.45
N LEU A 20 -2.46 -2.13 -11.28
CA LEU A 20 -2.36 -1.09 -10.27
C LEU A 20 -1.47 0.06 -10.74
N SER A 21 -0.35 -0.25 -11.39
CA SER A 21 0.53 0.76 -11.97
C SER A 21 -0.21 1.64 -12.97
N GLY A 22 -1.03 1.03 -13.83
CA GLY A 22 -1.81 1.78 -14.82
C GLY A 22 -2.78 2.74 -14.17
N MET A 23 -3.51 2.29 -13.15
CA MET A 23 -4.44 3.14 -12.42
C MET A 23 -3.74 4.32 -11.74
N LEU A 24 -2.58 4.06 -11.13
CA LEU A 24 -1.84 5.07 -10.38
C LEU A 24 -1.20 6.11 -11.30
N LYS A 25 -0.71 5.68 -12.46
CA LYS A 25 -0.14 6.60 -13.44
C LYS A 25 -1.16 7.60 -13.94
N GLN A 26 -2.43 7.20 -14.03
CA GLN A 26 -3.51 8.11 -14.40
C GLN A 26 -3.72 9.22 -13.36
N ARG A 27 -3.23 9.01 -12.14
CA ARG A 27 -3.28 10.02 -11.09
C ARG A 27 -1.92 10.71 -10.90
N ASN A 28 -1.04 10.58 -11.86
CA ASN A 28 0.27 11.22 -11.90
C ASN A 28 1.25 10.72 -10.85
N PHE A 29 1.08 9.47 -10.40
CA PHE A 29 2.06 8.84 -9.52
C PHE A 29 3.17 8.18 -10.34
N LEU A 30 4.37 8.25 -9.80
CA LEU A 30 5.50 7.47 -10.30
C LEU A 30 5.43 6.11 -9.63
N THR A 31 5.37 5.05 -10.41
CA THR A 31 5.16 3.71 -9.86
C THR A 31 6.36 2.81 -10.10
N GLY A 32 6.63 1.96 -9.10
CA GLY A 32 7.55 0.86 -9.23
C GLY A 32 6.96 -0.34 -8.55
N PHE A 33 7.45 -1.54 -8.86
CA PHE A 33 6.97 -2.72 -8.15
C PHE A 33 8.10 -3.71 -7.91
N VAL A 34 7.94 -4.48 -6.84
CA VAL A 34 8.81 -5.61 -6.51
C VAL A 34 7.91 -6.79 -6.17
N ASN A 35 8.46 -7.99 -6.20
CA ASN A 35 7.67 -9.20 -6.05
C ASN A 35 7.98 -10.00 -4.79
N THR A 36 8.91 -9.54 -3.99
CA THR A 36 9.31 -10.19 -2.73
C THR A 36 9.52 -9.16 -1.64
N LEU A 37 9.49 -9.62 -0.39
CA LEU A 37 9.79 -8.76 0.74
C LEU A 37 11.27 -8.35 0.76
N SER A 38 12.16 -9.23 0.36
CA SER A 38 13.60 -8.92 0.26
C SER A 38 13.83 -7.74 -0.67
N ASP A 39 13.19 -7.75 -1.83
CA ASP A 39 13.33 -6.65 -2.79
C ASP A 39 12.65 -5.39 -2.28
N ALA A 40 11.58 -5.53 -1.50
CA ALA A 40 10.91 -4.38 -0.89
C ALA A 40 11.84 -3.66 0.09
N VAL A 41 12.60 -4.40 0.88
CA VAL A 41 13.58 -3.81 1.80
C VAL A 41 14.58 -2.94 1.03
N ILE A 42 15.12 -3.49 -0.07
CA ILE A 42 16.09 -2.76 -0.89
C ILE A 42 15.46 -1.51 -1.51
N ALA A 43 14.25 -1.64 -2.03
CA ALA A 43 13.54 -0.51 -2.63
C ALA A 43 13.30 0.61 -1.63
N LEU A 44 12.90 0.26 -0.40
CA LEU A 44 12.66 1.24 0.65
C LEU A 44 13.96 1.96 1.05
N GLN A 45 15.07 1.24 1.10
CA GLN A 45 16.36 1.83 1.44
C GLN A 45 16.84 2.81 0.37
N ASN A 46 16.57 2.49 -0.89
CA ASN A 46 17.04 3.33 -2.00
C ASN A 46 16.20 4.57 -2.17
N ASP A 47 14.88 4.45 -2.03
CA ASP A 47 13.99 5.58 -2.30
C ASP A 47 12.62 5.29 -1.69
N ALA A 48 12.40 5.76 -0.48
CA ALA A 48 11.15 5.53 0.23
C ALA A 48 9.97 6.18 -0.49
N PRO A 49 8.90 5.44 -0.77
CA PRO A 49 7.71 5.98 -1.46
C PRO A 49 6.81 6.74 -0.50
N ALA A 50 5.87 7.50 -1.07
CA ALA A 50 4.80 8.09 -0.27
C ALA A 50 3.78 7.03 0.13
N ILE A 51 3.49 6.10 -0.79
CA ILE A 51 2.50 5.03 -0.58
C ILE A 51 3.13 3.70 -0.95
N LEU A 52 2.86 2.69 -0.13
CA LEU A 52 3.27 1.31 -0.40
C LEU A 52 2.03 0.43 -0.40
N PHE A 53 1.77 -0.23 -1.54
CA PHE A 53 0.74 -1.26 -1.63
C PHE A 53 1.40 -2.60 -1.32
N LEU A 54 0.84 -3.33 -0.38
CA LEU A 54 1.48 -4.53 0.16
C LEU A 54 0.53 -5.72 0.13
N ASP A 55 0.85 -6.73 -0.67
CA ASP A 55 0.13 -8.00 -0.64
C ASP A 55 0.53 -8.78 0.61
N ASN A 56 -0.37 -9.59 1.13
CA ASN A 56 -0.06 -10.38 2.32
C ASN A 56 0.70 -11.66 1.99
N HIS A 57 0.39 -12.31 0.88
CA HIS A 57 0.98 -13.61 0.53
C HIS A 57 2.09 -13.46 -0.50
N LEU A 58 3.32 -13.42 -0.01
CA LEU A 58 4.51 -13.25 -0.85
C LEU A 58 5.40 -14.51 -0.77
N PRO A 59 6.28 -14.71 -1.75
CA PRO A 59 7.11 -15.94 -1.76
C PRO A 59 7.98 -16.12 -0.52
N ASP A 60 8.43 -15.03 0.07
CA ASP A 60 9.35 -15.06 1.20
C ASP A 60 8.75 -14.58 2.52
N GLY A 61 7.41 -14.52 2.62
CA GLY A 61 6.79 -14.23 3.90
C GLY A 61 5.44 -13.54 3.75
N TYR A 62 4.90 -13.11 4.88
CA TYR A 62 3.61 -12.44 4.94
C TYR A 62 3.79 -10.94 5.08
N GLY A 63 3.00 -10.19 4.28
CA GLY A 63 3.02 -8.74 4.36
C GLY A 63 2.66 -8.23 5.75
N LEU A 64 1.74 -8.92 6.45
CA LEU A 64 1.38 -8.57 7.83
C LEU A 64 2.62 -8.47 8.73
N ASP A 65 3.56 -9.39 8.57
CA ASP A 65 4.76 -9.42 9.41
C ASP A 65 5.74 -8.32 9.03
N PHE A 66 5.60 -7.74 7.85
CA PHE A 66 6.47 -6.69 7.35
C PHE A 66 6.01 -5.29 7.77
N ILE A 67 4.74 -5.12 8.13
CA ILE A 67 4.20 -3.81 8.50
C ILE A 67 4.97 -3.16 9.65
N PRO A 68 5.29 -3.87 10.76
CA PRO A 68 6.04 -3.25 11.85
C PRO A 68 7.41 -2.71 11.41
N TYR A 69 8.09 -3.42 10.50
CA TYR A 69 9.36 -2.97 9.96
C TYR A 69 9.20 -1.63 9.23
N ILE A 70 8.18 -1.54 8.38
CA ILE A 70 7.93 -0.30 7.64
C ILE A 70 7.62 0.84 8.58
N LYS A 71 6.72 0.62 9.53
CA LYS A 71 6.29 1.69 10.43
C LYS A 71 7.39 2.15 11.36
N LYS A 72 8.28 1.26 11.75
CA LYS A 72 9.41 1.63 12.59
C LYS A 72 10.48 2.41 11.84
N ASN A 73 10.81 1.99 10.63
CA ASN A 73 11.93 2.54 9.87
C ASN A 73 11.53 3.63 8.89
N TYR A 74 10.27 3.62 8.43
CA TYR A 74 9.75 4.57 7.44
C TYR A 74 8.35 5.03 7.87
N PRO A 75 8.23 5.74 9.02
CA PRO A 75 6.91 6.08 9.57
C PRO A 75 6.06 6.99 8.67
N GLU A 76 6.69 7.66 7.72
CA GLU A 76 5.98 8.57 6.81
C GLU A 76 5.31 7.83 5.65
N VAL A 77 5.71 6.59 5.37
CA VAL A 77 5.14 5.80 4.28
C VAL A 77 3.74 5.34 4.66
N LYS A 78 2.77 5.64 3.80
CA LYS A 78 1.41 5.15 3.99
C LYS A 78 1.32 3.75 3.41
N VAL A 79 0.78 2.82 4.18
CA VAL A 79 0.69 1.42 3.78
C VAL A 79 -0.76 1.06 3.51
N ILE A 80 -1.02 0.58 2.29
CA ILE A 80 -2.32 0.01 1.92
C ILE A 80 -2.11 -1.48 1.68
N MET A 81 -2.72 -2.31 2.52
CA MET A 81 -2.66 -3.74 2.30
C MET A 81 -3.67 -4.15 1.24
N ILE A 82 -3.23 -4.96 0.28
CA ILE A 82 -4.10 -5.53 -0.74
C ILE A 82 -4.00 -7.05 -0.65
N THR A 83 -5.12 -7.75 -0.64
CA THR A 83 -5.09 -9.21 -0.53
C THR A 83 -6.39 -9.81 -1.02
N ALA A 84 -6.31 -11.05 -1.53
CA ALA A 84 -7.49 -11.84 -1.85
C ALA A 84 -8.14 -12.42 -0.59
N HIS A 85 -7.41 -12.42 0.52
CA HIS A 85 -7.88 -12.96 1.79
C HIS A 85 -8.31 -11.82 2.71
N ASP A 86 -9.58 -11.42 2.63
CA ASP A 86 -10.10 -10.27 3.34
C ASP A 86 -10.93 -10.65 4.58
N GLY A 87 -10.60 -11.79 5.19
CA GLY A 87 -11.27 -12.20 6.41
C GLY A 87 -11.17 -11.16 7.52
N THR A 88 -12.13 -11.22 8.44
CA THR A 88 -12.17 -10.26 9.56
C THR A 88 -10.88 -10.30 10.38
N VAL A 89 -10.32 -11.50 10.56
CA VAL A 89 -9.09 -11.68 11.35
C VAL A 89 -7.91 -10.98 10.69
N GLU A 90 -7.73 -11.20 9.38
CA GLU A 90 -6.62 -10.60 8.63
C GLU A 90 -6.74 -9.08 8.63
N ARG A 91 -7.95 -8.56 8.44
CA ARG A 91 -8.18 -7.12 8.44
C ARG A 91 -7.85 -6.51 9.80
N LYS A 92 -8.29 -7.16 10.87
CA LYS A 92 -8.01 -6.70 12.22
C LYS A 92 -6.51 -6.69 12.50
N GLN A 93 -5.81 -7.78 12.14
CA GLN A 93 -4.38 -7.89 12.34
C GLN A 93 -3.62 -6.82 11.56
N ALA A 94 -4.06 -6.51 10.33
CA ALA A 94 -3.42 -5.48 9.53
C ALA A 94 -3.51 -4.10 10.20
N TYR A 95 -4.69 -3.73 10.66
CA TYR A 95 -4.88 -2.44 11.34
C TYR A 95 -4.14 -2.39 12.67
N GLU A 96 -4.13 -3.48 13.42
CA GLU A 96 -3.37 -3.53 14.67
C GLU A 96 -1.87 -3.40 14.42
N GLY A 97 -1.39 -3.92 13.28
CA GLY A 97 0.00 -3.80 12.89
C GLY A 97 0.40 -2.43 12.38
N GLY A 98 -0.57 -1.55 12.12
CA GLY A 98 -0.30 -0.18 11.72
C GLY A 98 -0.57 0.14 10.26
N VAL A 99 -1.27 -0.74 9.53
CA VAL A 99 -1.64 -0.44 8.14
C VAL A 99 -2.61 0.74 8.12
N ASP A 100 -2.48 1.59 7.11
CA ASP A 100 -3.34 2.77 7.00
C ASP A 100 -4.69 2.42 6.38
N LEU A 101 -4.69 1.53 5.39
CA LEU A 101 -5.91 1.04 4.75
C LEU A 101 -5.76 -0.41 4.34
N PHE A 102 -6.89 -1.09 4.20
CA PHE A 102 -6.97 -2.47 3.76
C PHE A 102 -7.96 -2.55 2.60
N VAL A 103 -7.52 -3.10 1.46
CA VAL A 103 -8.34 -3.23 0.27
C VAL A 103 -8.33 -4.69 -0.19
N ALA A 104 -9.52 -5.25 -0.38
CA ALA A 104 -9.67 -6.62 -0.83
C ALA A 104 -9.61 -6.70 -2.36
N LYS A 105 -8.90 -7.72 -2.88
CA LYS A 105 -8.95 -8.04 -4.31
C LYS A 105 -10.29 -8.67 -4.63
N PRO A 106 -10.84 -8.51 -5.81
CA PRO A 106 -10.24 -7.92 -7.00
C PRO A 106 -10.27 -6.39 -6.95
N LEU A 107 -9.24 -5.78 -7.53
CA LEU A 107 -9.09 -4.33 -7.52
C LEU A 107 -9.83 -3.69 -8.69
N ASN A 108 -10.38 -2.49 -8.45
CA ASN A 108 -10.90 -1.67 -9.53
C ASN A 108 -10.50 -0.22 -9.30
N ARG A 109 -10.69 0.60 -10.33
CA ARG A 109 -10.25 1.99 -10.30
C ARG A 109 -10.91 2.79 -9.18
N LYS A 110 -12.20 2.59 -8.98
CA LYS A 110 -12.93 3.33 -7.94
C LYS A 110 -12.37 3.03 -6.55
N MET A 111 -12.13 1.76 -6.25
CA MET A 111 -11.56 1.35 -4.95
C MET A 111 -10.21 1.99 -4.70
N ILE A 112 -9.36 2.00 -5.71
CA ILE A 112 -8.01 2.53 -5.59
C ILE A 112 -8.05 4.05 -5.44
N ASN A 113 -8.88 4.73 -6.24
CA ASN A 113 -9.03 6.18 -6.13
C ASN A 113 -9.59 6.58 -4.78
N ASP A 114 -10.60 5.87 -4.29
CA ASP A 114 -11.18 6.14 -2.96
C ASP A 114 -10.15 5.92 -1.85
N ALA A 115 -9.33 4.88 -1.96
CA ALA A 115 -8.30 4.59 -0.97
C ALA A 115 -7.26 5.71 -0.91
N ILE A 116 -6.79 6.17 -2.06
CA ILE A 116 -5.81 7.25 -2.13
C ILE A 116 -6.41 8.54 -1.57
N ASP A 117 -7.64 8.86 -1.95
CA ASP A 117 -8.31 10.06 -1.46
C ASP A 117 -8.46 10.02 0.07
N LYS A 118 -8.75 8.85 0.61
CA LYS A 118 -8.87 8.67 2.06
C LYS A 118 -7.56 8.93 2.79
N LEU A 119 -6.44 8.53 2.19
CA LEU A 119 -5.12 8.76 2.79
C LEU A 119 -4.75 10.23 2.85
N TYR A 120 -5.07 10.98 1.79
CA TYR A 120 -4.63 12.36 1.67
C TYR A 120 -5.68 13.38 2.11
N SER A 121 -6.91 12.94 2.34
CA SER A 121 -7.98 13.82 2.74
C SER A 121 -8.76 13.28 3.94
N PRO A 122 -8.08 12.71 4.95
CA PRO A 122 -8.82 12.22 6.12
C PRO A 122 -9.55 13.35 6.84
N ASP A 123 -8.99 14.56 6.79
CA ASP A 123 -9.58 15.72 7.44
C ASP A 123 -10.69 16.37 6.62
N ALA A 124 -10.87 15.98 5.37
CA ALA A 124 -11.95 16.49 4.55
C ALA A 124 -13.31 16.21 5.19
N THR A 125 -13.44 15.05 5.85
CA THR A 125 -14.65 14.69 6.57
C THR A 125 -14.90 15.64 7.74
N MET A 126 -13.85 15.98 8.46
CA MET A 126 -13.95 16.93 9.56
C MET A 126 -14.33 18.31 9.08
N VAL A 127 -13.74 18.74 7.99
CA VAL A 127 -14.07 20.03 7.41
C VAL A 127 -15.53 20.08 6.98
N ALA A 128 -16.04 18.98 6.45
CA ALA A 128 -17.43 18.91 6.02
C ALA A 128 -18.41 19.07 7.18
N PHE A 129 -17.98 18.80 8.40
CA PHE A 129 -18.82 18.94 9.59
C PHE A 129 -18.65 20.30 10.26
N SER A 130 -17.71 21.08 9.82
CA SER A 130 -17.49 22.41 10.35
C SER A 130 -18.44 23.38 9.68
#